data_f3277207622e024630c5176dee7dc297
#
_entry.id   f3277207622e024630c5176dee7dc297
#
_cell.length_a   1.000
_cell.length_b   1.000
_cell.length_c   1.000
_cell.angle_alpha   90.00
_cell.angle_beta   90.00
_cell.angle_gamma   90.00
#
_symmetry.space_group_name_H-M   'P 1'
#
loop_
_entity.id
_entity.type
_entity.pdbx_description
1 polymer ?
#
loop_
_entity_poly.entity_id
_entity_poly.type
_entity_poly.pdbx_seq_one_letter_code
_entity_poly.pdbx_strand_id
1 'polypeptide(L)'
;MSVFVTAVLPVVASFLGVLFGAAIAGHWQLRNSAMSHFLQSRLSAYAALEAALKDFNVQIGGDSAREIFRAINAAELVASDKTYALLQELQQHISAAERSRLPSVRDFYGVRVELMRSMRDDVYSYPKLREKRHHTGTTR
;
A
#
# COMPACT_ATOMS: atom_id res chain seq x y z
N MET A 1 20.70 -53.00 22.31
CA MET A 1 19.92 -51.74 22.36
C MET A 1 20.63 -50.52 21.76
N SER A 2 21.92 -50.49 21.58
CA SER A 2 22.66 -49.30 21.10
C SER A 2 22.57 -49.03 19.59
N VAL A 3 22.43 -50.05 18.74
CA VAL A 3 22.38 -49.88 17.27
C VAL A 3 21.08 -49.24 16.78
N PHE A 4 19.97 -49.47 17.46
CA PHE A 4 18.69 -48.87 17.08
C PHE A 4 18.61 -47.36 17.35
N VAL A 5 19.23 -46.87 18.43
CA VAL A 5 19.28 -45.49 18.80
C VAL A 5 20.17 -44.70 17.83
N THR A 6 21.29 -45.27 17.39
CA THR A 6 22.23 -44.61 16.48
C THR A 6 21.71 -44.46 15.05
N ALA A 7 20.81 -45.37 14.61
CA ALA A 7 20.23 -45.31 13.27
C ALA A 7 18.92 -44.46 13.16
N VAL A 8 18.12 -44.50 14.23
CA VAL A 8 16.81 -43.82 14.21
C VAL A 8 16.90 -42.34 14.57
N LEU A 9 17.81 -41.96 15.47
CA LEU A 9 17.96 -40.56 15.94
C LEU A 9 18.29 -39.58 14.80
N PRO A 10 19.25 -39.84 13.87
CA PRO A 10 19.53 -38.93 12.78
C PRO A 10 18.38 -38.82 11.75
N VAL A 11 17.61 -39.90 11.55
CA VAL A 11 16.45 -39.87 10.65
C VAL A 11 15.33 -39.01 11.22
N VAL A 12 15.02 -39.16 12.51
CA VAL A 12 14.02 -38.33 13.20
C VAL A 12 14.48 -36.84 13.23
N ALA A 13 15.75 -36.60 13.53
CA ALA A 13 16.30 -35.23 13.54
C ALA A 13 16.24 -34.57 12.17
N SER A 14 16.54 -35.33 11.09
CA SER A 14 16.44 -34.78 9.71
C SER A 14 15.00 -34.53 9.31
N PHE A 15 14.04 -35.37 9.71
CA PHE A 15 12.63 -35.16 9.44
C PHE A 15 12.06 -33.95 10.17
N LEU A 16 12.41 -33.76 11.43
CA LEU A 16 12.08 -32.53 12.19
C LEU A 16 12.69 -31.29 11.57
N GLY A 17 13.96 -31.34 11.15
CA GLY A 17 14.63 -30.24 10.48
C GLY A 17 13.92 -29.82 9.18
N VAL A 18 13.48 -30.79 8.36
CA VAL A 18 12.72 -30.52 7.13
C VAL A 18 11.35 -29.91 7.43
N LEU A 19 10.62 -30.42 8.43
CA LEU A 19 9.31 -29.90 8.83
C LEU A 19 9.42 -28.48 9.37
N PHE A 20 10.38 -28.19 10.24
CA PHE A 20 10.61 -26.84 10.74
C PHE A 20 11.07 -25.88 9.63
N GLY A 21 11.96 -26.32 8.75
CA GLY A 21 12.41 -25.56 7.60
C GLY A 21 11.25 -25.21 6.65
N ALA A 22 10.38 -26.18 6.34
CA ALA A 22 9.21 -25.97 5.50
C ALA A 22 8.17 -25.03 6.16
N ALA A 23 7.95 -25.15 7.46
CA ALA A 23 7.03 -24.27 8.19
C ALA A 23 7.52 -22.82 8.22
N ILE A 24 8.82 -22.61 8.45
CA ILE A 24 9.44 -21.27 8.44
C ILE A 24 9.40 -20.69 7.02
N ALA A 25 9.79 -21.48 6.01
CA ALA A 25 9.78 -21.04 4.61
C ALA A 25 8.35 -20.70 4.15
N GLY A 26 7.35 -21.52 4.50
CA GLY A 26 5.95 -21.28 4.20
C GLY A 26 5.43 -19.99 4.83
N HIS A 27 5.77 -19.75 6.10
CA HIS A 27 5.38 -18.50 6.79
C HIS A 27 6.01 -17.25 6.14
N TRP A 28 7.28 -17.33 5.77
CA TRP A 28 7.98 -16.24 5.06
C TRP A 28 7.40 -16.00 3.66
N GLN A 29 7.05 -17.07 2.96
CA GLN A 29 6.48 -16.97 1.62
C GLN A 29 5.08 -16.35 1.64
N LEU A 30 4.22 -16.75 2.58
CA LEU A 30 2.90 -16.17 2.78
C LEU A 30 3.01 -14.67 3.12
N ARG A 31 3.91 -14.31 4.01
CA ARG A 31 4.12 -12.91 4.40
C ARG A 31 4.65 -12.06 3.24
N ASN A 32 5.57 -12.58 2.44
CA ASN A 32 6.11 -11.87 1.29
C ASN A 32 5.08 -11.75 0.17
N SER A 33 4.24 -12.76 -0.07
CA SER A 33 3.18 -12.69 -1.07
C SER A 33 2.09 -11.69 -0.66
N ALA A 34 1.64 -11.70 0.59
CA ALA A 34 0.68 -10.73 1.10
C ALA A 34 1.19 -9.29 0.96
N MET A 35 2.49 -9.08 1.22
CA MET A 35 3.16 -7.81 1.07
C MET A 35 3.22 -7.35 -0.39
N SER A 36 3.57 -8.25 -1.31
CA SER A 36 3.63 -7.94 -2.74
C SER A 36 2.24 -7.63 -3.30
N HIS A 37 1.22 -8.36 -2.89
CA HIS A 37 -0.17 -8.08 -3.28
C HIS A 37 -0.66 -6.73 -2.77
N PHE A 38 -0.33 -6.36 -1.54
CA PHE A 38 -0.69 -5.05 -0.99
C PHE A 38 -0.02 -3.91 -1.76
N LEU A 39 1.29 -4.02 -2.04
CA LEU A 39 2.00 -3.03 -2.85
C LEU A 39 1.45 -2.94 -4.27
N GLN A 40 1.11 -4.06 -4.87
CA GLN A 40 0.51 -4.09 -6.20
C GLN A 40 -0.87 -3.44 -6.22
N SER A 41 -1.70 -3.71 -5.21
CA SER A 41 -3.01 -3.06 -5.05
C SER A 41 -2.87 -1.54 -4.88
N ARG A 42 -1.90 -1.10 -4.07
CA ARG A 42 -1.59 0.32 -3.86
C ARG A 42 -1.15 0.99 -5.16
N LEU A 43 -0.22 0.39 -5.88
CA LEU A 43 0.25 0.91 -7.17
C LEU A 43 -0.88 0.99 -8.19
N SER A 44 -1.72 -0.04 -8.27
CA SER A 44 -2.86 -0.07 -9.18
C SER A 44 -3.89 1.01 -8.85
N ALA A 45 -4.23 1.19 -7.57
CA ALA A 45 -5.18 2.22 -7.13
C ALA A 45 -4.65 3.64 -7.40
N TYR A 46 -3.36 3.88 -7.12
CA TYR A 46 -2.73 5.17 -7.36
C TYR A 46 -2.59 5.48 -8.86
N ALA A 47 -2.26 4.49 -9.68
CA ALA A 47 -2.21 4.65 -11.15
C ALA A 47 -3.59 4.97 -11.74
N ALA A 48 -4.65 4.31 -11.26
CA ALA A 48 -6.02 4.59 -11.67
C ALA A 48 -6.45 6.01 -11.28
N LEU A 49 -6.10 6.47 -10.08
CA LEU A 49 -6.38 7.83 -9.64
C LEU A 49 -5.61 8.87 -10.47
N GLU A 50 -4.33 8.63 -10.76
CA GLU A 50 -3.52 9.51 -11.60
C GLU A 50 -4.11 9.63 -13.01
N ALA A 51 -4.53 8.50 -13.61
CA ALA A 51 -5.19 8.48 -14.90
C ALA A 51 -6.49 9.29 -14.89
N ALA A 52 -7.36 9.07 -13.90
CA ALA A 52 -8.61 9.81 -13.77
C ALA A 52 -8.39 11.33 -13.59
N LEU A 53 -7.36 11.71 -12.82
CA LEU A 53 -7.02 13.13 -12.60
C LEU A 53 -6.35 13.79 -13.80
N LYS A 54 -5.73 13.02 -14.70
CA LYS A 54 -5.09 13.56 -15.90
C LYS A 54 -6.11 14.16 -16.87
N ASP A 55 -7.24 13.49 -17.01
CA ASP A 55 -8.30 13.87 -17.95
C ASP A 55 -9.34 14.81 -17.30
N PHE A 56 -9.20 15.07 -16.00
CA PHE A 56 -10.11 15.94 -15.27
C PHE A 56 -9.81 17.41 -15.53
N ASN A 57 -10.78 18.10 -16.10
CA ASN A 57 -10.79 19.55 -16.19
C ASN A 57 -11.86 20.09 -15.22
N VAL A 58 -11.44 20.89 -14.24
CA VAL A 58 -12.29 21.51 -13.20
C VAL A 58 -13.51 22.24 -13.79
N GLN A 59 -13.42 22.65 -15.05
CA GLN A 59 -14.47 23.40 -15.73
C GLN A 59 -15.56 22.52 -16.37
N ILE A 60 -15.36 21.21 -16.49
CA ILE A 60 -16.20 20.34 -17.32
C ILE A 60 -17.16 19.47 -16.49
N GLY A 61 -17.00 19.33 -15.21
CA GLY A 61 -17.95 18.58 -14.33
C GLY A 61 -18.69 17.39 -14.98
N GLY A 62 -19.31 16.53 -14.24
CA GLY A 62 -20.14 15.46 -14.80
C GLY A 62 -19.56 14.05 -14.66
N ASP A 63 -19.61 13.22 -15.71
CA ASP A 63 -19.20 11.80 -15.63
C ASP A 63 -17.74 11.60 -15.20
N SER A 64 -16.87 12.55 -15.52
CA SER A 64 -15.48 12.57 -15.06
C SER A 64 -15.35 12.63 -13.55
N ALA A 65 -16.23 13.33 -12.85
CA ALA A 65 -16.22 13.42 -11.40
C ALA A 65 -16.52 12.08 -10.73
N ARG A 66 -17.47 11.31 -11.27
CA ARG A 66 -17.79 9.96 -10.76
C ARG A 66 -16.63 9.01 -10.87
N GLU A 67 -15.90 9.08 -11.95
CA GLU A 67 -14.73 8.24 -12.19
C GLU A 67 -13.62 8.56 -11.20
N ILE A 68 -13.38 9.84 -10.94
CA ILE A 68 -12.43 10.29 -9.93
C ILE A 68 -12.87 9.87 -8.52
N PHE A 69 -14.13 10.02 -8.14
CA PHE A 69 -14.60 9.56 -6.83
C PHE A 69 -14.42 8.06 -6.64
N ARG A 70 -14.63 7.23 -7.67
CA ARG A 70 -14.33 5.80 -7.60
C ARG A 70 -12.85 5.54 -7.40
N ALA A 71 -12.00 6.28 -8.10
CA ALA A 71 -10.56 6.13 -7.98
C ALA A 71 -10.05 6.63 -6.61
N ILE A 72 -10.61 7.72 -6.06
CA ILE A 72 -10.33 8.20 -4.71
C ILE A 72 -10.68 7.12 -3.68
N ASN A 73 -11.90 6.58 -3.72
CA ASN A 73 -12.34 5.56 -2.78
C ASN A 73 -11.45 4.31 -2.82
N ALA A 74 -11.00 3.90 -4.01
CA ALA A 74 -10.05 2.78 -4.14
C ALA A 74 -8.67 3.12 -3.55
N ALA A 75 -8.19 4.35 -3.73
CA ALA A 75 -6.93 4.81 -3.21
C ALA A 75 -6.95 4.95 -1.67
N GLU A 76 -8.06 5.38 -1.08
CA GLU A 76 -8.24 5.52 0.37
C GLU A 76 -8.02 4.19 1.12
N LEU A 77 -8.43 3.06 0.55
CA LEU A 77 -8.27 1.74 1.16
C LEU A 77 -6.81 1.33 1.36
N VAL A 78 -5.90 1.91 0.61
CA VAL A 78 -4.48 1.55 0.60
C VAL A 78 -3.55 2.71 0.97
N ALA A 79 -4.10 3.88 1.23
CA ALA A 79 -3.37 5.11 1.52
C ALA A 79 -2.74 5.09 2.93
N SER A 80 -1.66 5.84 3.11
CA SER A 80 -1.19 6.26 4.43
C SER A 80 -2.09 7.38 4.98
N ASP A 81 -2.02 7.64 6.29
CA ASP A 81 -2.80 8.70 6.94
C ASP A 81 -2.61 10.07 6.26
N LYS A 82 -1.38 10.38 5.84
CA LYS A 82 -1.07 11.62 5.13
C LYS A 82 -1.73 11.67 3.75
N THR A 83 -1.61 10.59 2.99
CA THR A 83 -2.20 10.50 1.65
C THR A 83 -3.73 10.49 1.74
N TYR A 84 -4.29 9.82 2.74
CA TYR A 84 -5.73 9.83 3.01
C TYR A 84 -6.27 11.25 3.27
N ALA A 85 -5.60 12.05 4.10
CA ALA A 85 -6.00 13.43 4.36
C ALA A 85 -6.02 14.28 3.07
N LEU A 86 -5.02 14.11 2.19
CA LEU A 86 -4.96 14.79 0.90
C LEU A 86 -6.05 14.31 -0.09
N LEU A 87 -6.43 13.03 -0.02
CA LEU A 87 -7.54 12.48 -0.81
C LEU A 87 -8.88 13.11 -0.38
N GLN A 88 -9.10 13.25 0.92
CA GLN A 88 -10.30 13.92 1.46
C GLN A 88 -10.36 15.40 1.05
N GLU A 89 -9.23 16.10 1.09
CA GLU A 89 -9.14 17.50 0.65
C GLU A 89 -9.44 17.62 -0.84
N LEU A 90 -8.87 16.75 -1.67
CA LEU A 90 -9.16 16.67 -3.10
C LEU A 90 -10.66 16.44 -3.37
N GLN A 91 -11.26 15.51 -2.64
CA GLN A 91 -12.69 15.20 -2.74
C GLN A 91 -13.56 16.41 -2.43
N GLN A 92 -13.20 17.20 -1.40
CA GLN A 92 -13.89 18.44 -1.06
C GLN A 92 -13.81 19.47 -2.19
N HIS A 93 -12.63 19.63 -2.81
CA HIS A 93 -12.45 20.54 -3.94
C HIS A 93 -13.28 20.15 -5.16
N ILE A 94 -13.35 18.85 -5.47
CA ILE A 94 -14.16 18.35 -6.59
C ILE A 94 -15.66 18.57 -6.30
N SER A 95 -16.11 18.26 -5.09
CA SER A 95 -17.50 18.46 -4.68
C SER A 95 -17.90 19.94 -4.64
N ALA A 96 -16.96 20.83 -4.31
CA ALA A 96 -17.19 22.26 -4.36
C ALA A 96 -17.32 22.78 -5.81
N ALA A 97 -16.51 22.25 -6.72
CA ALA A 97 -16.59 22.57 -8.14
C ALA A 97 -17.94 22.17 -8.76
N GLU A 98 -18.44 20.97 -8.42
CA GLU A 98 -19.76 20.49 -8.87
C GLU A 98 -20.93 21.39 -8.40
N ARG A 99 -20.80 22.02 -7.23
CA ARG A 99 -21.82 22.94 -6.68
C ARG A 99 -21.69 24.37 -7.19
N SER A 100 -20.97 24.59 -8.28
CA SER A 100 -20.70 25.92 -8.86
C SER A 100 -20.02 26.91 -7.89
N ARG A 101 -19.47 26.43 -6.80
CA ARG A 101 -18.57 27.17 -5.93
C ARG A 101 -17.16 26.90 -6.44
N LEU A 102 -16.74 27.64 -7.46
CA LEU A 102 -15.41 27.49 -8.07
C LEU A 102 -14.35 27.49 -6.96
N PRO A 103 -13.75 26.32 -6.64
CA PRO A 103 -12.55 26.34 -5.82
C PRO A 103 -11.49 27.12 -6.59
N SER A 104 -10.61 27.80 -5.88
CA SER A 104 -9.46 28.40 -6.54
C SER A 104 -8.75 27.30 -7.33
N VAL A 105 -8.65 27.46 -8.64
CA VAL A 105 -7.92 26.53 -9.53
C VAL A 105 -6.52 26.29 -8.99
N ARG A 106 -5.93 27.31 -8.37
CA ARG A 106 -4.61 27.24 -7.74
C ARG A 106 -4.58 26.26 -6.58
N ASP A 107 -5.62 26.21 -5.74
CA ASP A 107 -5.68 25.35 -4.58
C ASP A 107 -5.85 23.88 -5.00
N PHE A 108 -6.69 23.61 -6.00
CA PHE A 108 -6.84 22.28 -6.57
C PHE A 108 -5.51 21.71 -7.12
N TYR A 109 -4.77 22.51 -7.89
CA TYR A 109 -3.48 22.09 -8.41
C TYR A 109 -2.44 21.90 -7.31
N GLY A 110 -2.46 22.72 -6.26
CA GLY A 110 -1.60 22.57 -5.09
C GLY A 110 -1.81 21.22 -4.40
N VAL A 111 -3.06 20.90 -4.06
CA VAL A 111 -3.43 19.62 -3.44
C VAL A 111 -3.06 18.44 -4.34
N ARG A 112 -3.30 18.53 -5.64
CA ARG A 112 -2.92 17.49 -6.60
C ARG A 112 -1.43 17.20 -6.59
N VAL A 113 -0.58 18.24 -6.60
CA VAL A 113 0.89 18.08 -6.57
C VAL A 113 1.35 17.44 -5.27
N GLU A 114 0.80 17.86 -4.13
CA GLU A 114 1.13 17.28 -2.82
C GLU A 114 0.68 15.84 -2.72
N LEU A 115 -0.52 15.53 -3.22
CA LEU A 115 -1.05 14.18 -3.28
C LEU A 115 -0.15 13.25 -4.09
N MET A 116 0.26 13.65 -5.30
CA MET A 116 1.18 12.87 -6.14
C MET A 116 2.50 12.60 -5.45
N ARG A 117 3.04 13.58 -4.72
CA ARG A 117 4.25 13.42 -3.92
C ARG A 117 4.03 12.42 -2.79
N SER A 118 2.94 12.56 -2.04
CA SER A 118 2.60 11.69 -0.92
C SER A 118 2.38 10.23 -1.36
N MET A 119 1.66 10.02 -2.48
CA MET A 119 1.46 8.69 -3.07
C MET A 119 2.79 8.04 -3.48
N ARG A 120 3.71 8.82 -4.04
CA ARG A 120 5.07 8.35 -4.36
C ARG A 120 5.83 7.96 -3.10
N ASP A 121 5.79 8.78 -2.07
CA ASP A 121 6.42 8.50 -0.78
C ASP A 121 5.87 7.23 -0.14
N ASP A 122 4.56 6.98 -0.22
CA ASP A 122 3.90 5.76 0.26
C ASP A 122 4.44 4.49 -0.41
N VAL A 123 4.73 4.56 -1.70
CA VAL A 123 5.28 3.43 -2.46
C VAL A 123 6.74 3.19 -2.11
N TYR A 124 7.56 4.25 -2.05
CA TYR A 124 9.00 4.12 -1.86
C TYR A 124 9.44 3.99 -0.40
N SER A 125 8.65 4.48 0.56
CA SER A 125 9.01 4.41 1.99
C SER A 125 8.65 3.07 2.64
N TYR A 126 7.87 2.23 1.98
CA TYR A 126 7.39 0.97 2.53
C TYR A 126 8.50 -0.03 2.92
N PRO A 127 9.60 -0.19 2.15
CA PRO A 127 10.73 -1.03 2.57
C PRO A 127 11.48 -0.46 3.78
N LYS A 128 11.59 0.87 3.90
CA LYS A 128 12.35 1.55 4.96
C LYS A 128 11.70 1.44 6.35
N LEU A 129 10.39 1.35 6.44
CA LEU A 129 9.66 1.15 7.70
C LEU A 129 9.93 -0.24 8.31
N ARG A 130 10.26 -1.23 7.47
CA ARG A 130 10.62 -2.58 7.91
C ARG A 130 11.99 -2.62 8.58
N GLU A 131 12.95 -1.87 8.07
CA GLU A 131 14.32 -1.82 8.60
C GLU A 131 14.38 -1.19 10.00
N LYS A 132 13.60 -0.13 10.24
CA LYS A 132 13.54 0.54 11.56
C LYS A 132 12.95 -0.33 12.66
N ARG A 133 12.02 -1.24 12.39
CA ARG A 133 11.42 -2.12 13.41
C ARG A 133 12.35 -3.23 13.88
N HIS A 134 13.35 -3.61 13.10
CA HIS A 134 14.33 -4.63 13.50
C HIS A 134 15.47 -4.08 14.36
N HIS A 135 15.74 -2.77 14.33
CA HIS A 135 16.81 -2.17 15.12
C HIS A 135 16.40 -1.71 16.53
N THR A 136 15.11 -1.62 16.84
CA THR A 136 14.64 -1.21 18.19
C THR A 136 14.43 -2.38 19.16
N GLY A 137 14.71 -3.61 18.76
CA GLY A 137 14.49 -4.84 19.55
C GLY A 137 15.72 -5.38 20.29
N THR A 138 16.90 -4.74 20.17
CA THR A 138 18.14 -5.31 20.73
C THR A 138 18.85 -4.34 21.69
N THR A 139 18.10 -3.78 22.63
CA THR A 139 18.71 -3.13 23.83
C THR A 139 17.82 -3.41 25.03
N ARG A 140 18.07 -4.61 25.63
CA ARG A 140 17.88 -4.89 27.07
C ARG A 140 18.69 -6.12 27.44
#